data_fda271af17e74aa066cdcba983e118f1
#
_entry.id   fda271af17e74aa066cdcba983e118f1
#
_cell.length_a   1.000
_cell.length_b   1.000
_cell.length_c   1.000
_cell.angle_alpha   90.00
_cell.angle_beta   90.00
_cell.angle_gamma   90.00
#
_symmetry.space_group_name_H-M   'P 1'
#
loop_
_entity.id
_entity.type
_entity.pdbx_description
1 polymer ?
#
loop_
_entity_poly.entity_id
_entity_poly.type
_entity_poly.pdbx_seq_one_letter_code
_entity_poly.pdbx_strand_id
1 'polypeptide(L)'
;MLKLSGACGGVRPPARLAIVIGVVIACCVANDSACAQAATQAPPAAAAFVSDRLSVEVVGRGADVILIPGLASSREVWLATADRLKATHRVHLVQLAGFAGEPWTHGDGAFVQPEVEELARYIRQAGLNRPAVIGHSMGGLSALLLAQQQPGLVGRVMTVDSLPFYSALFGPTATAETAGPFADQAAAMILGADEAAFRTQQAATAQTLSKTPSEQARIVVWSMASDRHAVASALKDVMTTDARPGLAAMTTPVTALYAADADGGAPAAMADAMWGREYEALPGVTLIRVDGSRHFIMADQPQRFAELVDAFLARP
;
A
#
# COMPACT_ATOMS: atom_id res chain seq x y z
N MET A 1 0.32 19.30 68.19
CA MET A 1 -0.18 20.51 68.87
C MET A 1 -1.32 21.05 68.06
N LEU A 2 -2.41 20.97 68.62
CA LEU A 2 -3.57 21.83 68.88
C LEU A 2 -4.41 22.10 67.58
N LYS A 3 -5.60 21.48 67.47
CA LYS A 3 -6.90 21.76 68.17
C LYS A 3 -7.60 22.97 67.57
N LEU A 4 -8.73 22.84 67.14
CA LEU A 4 -10.15 22.69 67.52
C LEU A 4 -10.91 23.80 66.77
N SER A 5 -12.01 23.63 66.29
CA SER A 5 -13.42 23.32 66.60
C SER A 5 -14.25 24.53 66.20
N GLY A 6 -15.41 24.51 65.81
CA GLY A 6 -16.69 23.93 66.08
C GLY A 6 -17.71 24.74 65.30
N ALA A 7 -18.73 24.23 64.89
CA ALA A 7 -20.01 23.90 65.48
C ALA A 7 -21.14 24.86 65.11
N CYS A 8 -22.16 24.28 64.52
CA CYS A 8 -23.59 24.24 64.92
C CYS A 8 -24.53 25.43 64.67
N GLY A 9 -25.70 25.04 64.15
CA GLY A 9 -27.00 25.65 64.31
C GLY A 9 -27.77 25.74 63.00
N GLY A 10 -28.70 24.99 62.61
CA GLY A 10 -29.88 24.36 63.24
C GLY A 10 -31.03 25.33 63.40
N VAL A 11 -32.08 25.23 62.56
CA VAL A 11 -33.47 25.28 63.01
C VAL A 11 -34.45 25.20 61.82
N ARG A 12 -35.43 24.30 61.95
CA ARG A 12 -36.64 24.08 61.16
C ARG A 12 -37.84 24.84 61.67
N PRO A 13 -39.07 24.63 61.15
CA PRO A 13 -39.90 25.33 60.14
C PRO A 13 -41.08 26.04 60.81
N PRO A 14 -42.20 26.46 60.24
CA PRO A 14 -43.32 25.65 59.80
C PRO A 14 -44.31 26.21 58.75
N ALA A 15 -45.10 25.24 58.24
CA ALA A 15 -46.57 25.16 58.17
C ALA A 15 -47.37 25.90 57.05
N ARG A 16 -47.96 25.07 56.19
CA ARG A 16 -49.38 24.96 55.75
C ARG A 16 -50.22 26.22 55.50
N LEU A 17 -50.79 26.33 54.29
CA LEU A 17 -52.23 26.51 54.15
C LEU A 17 -52.71 26.06 52.75
N ALA A 18 -53.70 25.21 52.73
CA ALA A 18 -54.48 24.78 51.59
C ALA A 18 -55.67 25.76 51.37
N ILE A 19 -56.27 25.78 50.16
CA ILE A 19 -57.69 26.02 49.83
C ILE A 19 -57.74 26.21 48.28
N VAL A 20 -58.24 25.31 47.45
CA VAL A 20 -59.63 24.89 47.07
C VAL A 20 -60.14 25.59 45.80
N ILE A 21 -60.40 24.76 44.77
CA ILE A 21 -61.46 24.71 43.76
C ILE A 21 -61.52 25.78 42.68
N GLY A 22 -61.50 25.29 41.44
CA GLY A 22 -62.01 25.94 40.25
C GLY A 22 -61.92 25.02 39.02
N VAL A 23 -62.99 24.18 38.83
CA VAL A 23 -63.18 23.38 37.64
C VAL A 23 -63.59 24.31 36.48
N VAL A 24 -62.82 24.37 35.43
CA VAL A 24 -63.29 24.85 34.11
C VAL A 24 -62.87 23.79 33.07
N ILE A 25 -63.89 23.09 32.56
CA ILE A 25 -63.74 22.20 31.43
C ILE A 25 -63.63 23.04 30.17
N ALA A 26 -62.51 23.07 29.54
CA ALA A 26 -62.36 23.54 28.17
C ALA A 26 -61.84 22.38 27.30
N CYS A 27 -62.72 21.87 26.45
CA CYS A 27 -62.35 20.95 25.36
C CYS A 27 -61.38 21.65 24.42
N CYS A 28 -60.12 21.32 24.46
CA CYS A 28 -59.19 21.59 23.38
C CYS A 28 -58.85 20.30 22.69
N VAL A 29 -59.25 20.22 21.42
CA VAL A 29 -58.92 19.17 20.46
C VAL A 29 -57.40 19.10 20.36
N ALA A 30 -56.81 18.04 20.87
CA ALA A 30 -55.39 17.75 20.70
C ALA A 30 -55.16 17.31 19.25
N ASN A 31 -54.50 18.19 18.50
CA ASN A 31 -53.90 17.82 17.23
C ASN A 31 -52.59 17.11 17.51
N ASP A 32 -52.64 15.80 17.55
CA ASP A 32 -51.45 14.94 17.59
C ASP A 32 -50.69 15.04 16.24
N SER A 33 -49.87 16.07 16.10
CA SER A 33 -48.82 16.08 15.07
C SER A 33 -47.73 15.10 15.51
N ALA A 34 -47.90 13.85 15.14
CA ALA A 34 -46.84 12.85 15.23
C ALA A 34 -45.68 13.30 14.33
N CYS A 35 -44.71 13.94 14.92
CA CYS A 35 -43.41 14.18 14.30
C CYS A 35 -42.73 12.81 14.17
N ALA A 36 -42.96 12.15 13.02
CA ALA A 36 -42.21 10.94 12.65
C ALA A 36 -40.76 11.36 12.49
N GLN A 37 -39.95 11.16 13.52
CA GLN A 37 -38.50 11.16 13.41
C GLN A 37 -38.12 10.03 12.47
N ALA A 38 -37.85 10.35 11.21
CA ALA A 38 -37.17 9.46 10.30
C ALA A 38 -35.82 9.14 10.93
N ALA A 39 -35.72 7.99 11.56
CA ALA A 39 -34.44 7.43 11.95
C ALA A 39 -33.64 7.25 10.64
N THR A 40 -32.70 8.12 10.40
CA THR A 40 -31.67 7.95 9.37
C THR A 40 -30.93 6.68 9.74
N GLN A 41 -31.32 5.56 9.12
CA GLN A 41 -30.53 4.34 9.19
C GLN A 41 -29.14 4.67 8.68
N ALA A 42 -28.16 4.50 9.54
CA ALA A 42 -26.76 4.54 9.11
C ALA A 42 -26.62 3.57 7.92
N PRO A 43 -25.92 3.94 6.85
CA PRO A 43 -25.70 3.04 5.73
C PRO A 43 -25.11 1.73 6.27
N PRO A 44 -25.53 0.57 5.73
CA PRO A 44 -25.01 -0.71 6.17
C PRO A 44 -23.48 -0.66 6.09
N ALA A 45 -22.81 -1.13 7.15
CA ALA A 45 -21.37 -1.21 7.17
C ALA A 45 -20.94 -1.96 5.89
N ALA A 46 -20.05 -1.33 5.09
CA ALA A 46 -19.54 -1.97 3.89
C ALA A 46 -18.97 -3.34 4.30
N ALA A 47 -19.36 -4.39 3.56
CA ALA A 47 -18.87 -5.74 3.82
C ALA A 47 -17.33 -5.71 3.82
N ALA A 48 -16.71 -6.38 4.79
CA ALA A 48 -15.25 -6.44 4.88
C ALA A 48 -14.69 -6.98 3.54
N PHE A 49 -13.62 -6.38 3.06
CA PHE A 49 -12.92 -6.87 1.87
C PHE A 49 -12.32 -8.25 2.19
N VAL A 50 -12.65 -9.23 1.38
CA VAL A 50 -12.12 -10.59 1.47
C VAL A 50 -11.51 -10.95 0.12
N SER A 51 -10.27 -11.41 0.13
CA SER A 51 -9.54 -11.85 -1.05
C SER A 51 -8.61 -13.00 -0.69
N ASP A 52 -8.39 -13.91 -1.62
CA ASP A 52 -7.39 -14.96 -1.55
C ASP A 52 -6.06 -14.57 -2.24
N ARG A 53 -5.99 -13.35 -2.77
CA ARG A 53 -4.81 -12.78 -3.42
C ARG A 53 -4.08 -11.73 -2.58
N LEU A 54 -4.81 -11.00 -1.75
CA LEU A 54 -4.22 -9.97 -0.91
C LEU A 54 -5.05 -9.68 0.33
N SER A 55 -4.41 -9.15 1.35
CA SER A 55 -5.05 -8.55 2.51
C SER A 55 -4.62 -7.10 2.66
N VAL A 56 -5.44 -6.28 3.31
CA VAL A 56 -5.13 -4.86 3.51
C VAL A 56 -5.33 -4.48 4.97
N GLU A 57 -4.31 -3.92 5.57
CA GLU A 57 -4.37 -3.28 6.87
C GLU A 57 -4.49 -1.77 6.69
N VAL A 58 -5.40 -1.14 7.44
CA VAL A 58 -5.68 0.30 7.28
C VAL A 58 -5.36 1.03 8.58
N VAL A 59 -4.51 2.04 8.49
CA VAL A 59 -4.12 2.87 9.63
C VAL A 59 -4.28 4.36 9.30
N GLY A 60 -4.56 5.16 10.34
CA GLY A 60 -4.68 6.62 10.18
C GLY A 60 -6.02 7.05 9.59
N ARG A 61 -6.08 8.32 9.19
CA ARG A 61 -7.27 8.96 8.61
C ARG A 61 -6.86 10.15 7.75
N GLY A 62 -7.66 10.48 6.73
CA GLY A 62 -7.39 11.56 5.78
C GLY A 62 -7.48 11.06 4.34
N ALA A 63 -6.71 11.66 3.43
CA ALA A 63 -6.62 11.21 2.05
C ALA A 63 -6.01 9.80 1.96
N ASP A 64 -6.50 9.01 1.00
CA ASP A 64 -6.12 7.61 0.86
C ASP A 64 -4.77 7.44 0.16
N VAL A 65 -3.90 6.61 0.77
CA VAL A 65 -2.62 6.20 0.19
C VAL A 65 -2.51 4.68 0.28
N ILE A 66 -2.34 4.01 -0.84
CA ILE A 66 -2.14 2.56 -0.93
C ILE A 66 -0.65 2.28 -1.09
N LEU A 67 -0.10 1.39 -0.26
CA LEU A 67 1.30 0.98 -0.27
C LEU A 67 1.39 -0.50 -0.66
N ILE A 68 2.05 -0.79 -1.81
CA ILE A 68 2.15 -2.14 -2.38
C ILE A 68 3.60 -2.61 -2.28
N PRO A 69 3.89 -3.73 -1.59
CA PRO A 69 5.24 -4.28 -1.48
C PRO A 69 5.69 -4.95 -2.77
N GLY A 70 7.00 -5.28 -2.85
CA GLY A 70 7.58 -6.03 -3.95
C GLY A 70 7.44 -7.55 -3.82
N LEU A 71 8.07 -8.26 -4.75
CA LEU A 71 8.14 -9.70 -4.82
C LEU A 71 8.75 -10.28 -3.53
N ALA A 72 8.14 -11.33 -2.99
CA ALA A 72 8.56 -12.02 -1.76
C ALA A 72 8.73 -11.09 -0.54
N SER A 73 8.06 -9.93 -0.53
CA SER A 73 8.18 -8.93 0.53
C SER A 73 6.95 -8.90 1.45
N SER A 74 7.16 -8.47 2.68
CA SER A 74 6.09 -8.17 3.63
C SER A 74 5.63 -6.70 3.48
N ARG A 75 4.35 -6.42 3.84
CA ARG A 75 3.86 -5.05 4.07
C ARG A 75 4.69 -4.29 5.09
N GLU A 76 5.44 -5.00 5.92
CA GLU A 76 6.32 -4.41 6.92
C GLU A 76 7.40 -3.48 6.33
N VAL A 77 7.74 -3.64 5.05
CA VAL A 77 8.64 -2.73 4.34
C VAL A 77 8.14 -1.28 4.41
N TRP A 78 6.84 -1.10 4.60
CA TRP A 78 6.16 0.19 4.62
C TRP A 78 5.86 0.74 6.02
N LEU A 79 6.18 0.02 7.11
CA LEU A 79 5.78 0.43 8.47
C LEU A 79 6.30 1.82 8.85
N ALA A 80 7.57 2.13 8.56
CA ALA A 80 8.12 3.46 8.84
C ALA A 80 7.39 4.57 8.04
N THR A 81 7.04 4.29 6.79
CA THR A 81 6.27 5.22 5.94
C THR A 81 4.84 5.38 6.48
N ALA A 82 4.18 4.29 6.84
CA ALA A 82 2.83 4.31 7.38
C ALA A 82 2.77 5.04 8.73
N ASP A 83 3.72 4.80 9.61
CA ASP A 83 3.81 5.48 10.92
C ASP A 83 3.92 6.99 10.77
N ARG A 84 4.66 7.46 9.78
CA ARG A 84 4.80 8.87 9.47
C ARG A 84 3.53 9.46 8.84
N LEU A 85 2.90 8.74 7.91
CA LEU A 85 1.75 9.22 7.16
C LEU A 85 0.43 9.14 7.93
N LYS A 86 0.26 8.22 8.88
CA LYS A 86 -1.02 7.96 9.58
C LYS A 86 -1.61 9.16 10.31
N ALA A 87 -0.82 10.19 10.59
CA ALA A 87 -1.29 11.41 11.23
C ALA A 87 -2.15 12.27 10.28
N THR A 88 -1.91 12.19 8.97
CA THR A 88 -2.52 13.03 7.94
C THR A 88 -3.20 12.27 6.80
N HIS A 89 -2.92 10.98 6.67
CA HIS A 89 -3.43 10.12 5.61
C HIS A 89 -4.05 8.85 6.17
N ARG A 90 -5.02 8.30 5.44
CA ARG A 90 -5.51 6.93 5.63
C ARG A 90 -4.65 6.02 4.77
N VAL A 91 -3.79 5.24 5.42
CA VAL A 91 -2.78 4.41 4.76
C VAL A 91 -3.26 2.97 4.68
N HIS A 92 -3.25 2.41 3.48
CA HIS A 92 -3.68 1.05 3.16
C HIS A 92 -2.44 0.22 2.86
N LEU A 93 -2.04 -0.63 3.80
CA LEU A 93 -0.89 -1.51 3.72
C LEU A 93 -1.31 -2.84 3.09
N VAL A 94 -0.92 -3.04 1.84
CA VAL A 94 -1.21 -4.28 1.11
C VAL A 94 -0.24 -5.37 1.52
N GLN A 95 -0.73 -6.58 1.74
CA GLN A 95 0.07 -7.81 1.83
C GLN A 95 -0.42 -8.77 0.77
N LEU A 96 0.52 -9.29 -0.02
CA LEU A 96 0.23 -10.23 -1.10
C LEU A 96 0.22 -11.66 -0.56
N ALA A 97 -0.76 -12.45 -0.98
CA ALA A 97 -0.83 -13.86 -0.66
C ALA A 97 0.39 -14.61 -1.22
N GLY A 98 0.84 -15.62 -0.50
CA GLY A 98 2.04 -16.40 -0.86
C GLY A 98 3.35 -15.75 -0.43
N PHE A 99 3.37 -14.49 0.04
CA PHE A 99 4.60 -13.82 0.48
C PHE A 99 4.66 -13.64 1.98
N ALA A 100 5.88 -13.73 2.52
CA ALA A 100 6.18 -13.46 3.93
C ALA A 100 5.29 -14.24 4.93
N GLY A 101 4.95 -15.48 4.62
CA GLY A 101 4.14 -16.36 5.47
C GLY A 101 2.64 -16.34 5.21
N GLU A 102 2.16 -15.49 4.28
CA GLU A 102 0.75 -15.54 3.89
C GLU A 102 0.45 -16.79 3.03
N PRO A 103 -0.70 -17.42 3.22
CA PRO A 103 -1.07 -18.61 2.46
C PRO A 103 -1.14 -18.37 0.95
N TRP A 104 -0.78 -19.41 0.17
CA TRP A 104 -0.94 -19.44 -1.28
C TRP A 104 -1.74 -20.66 -1.72
N THR A 105 -2.78 -20.46 -2.53
CA THR A 105 -3.71 -21.52 -2.94
C THR A 105 -3.85 -21.67 -4.46
N HIS A 106 -3.02 -20.94 -5.22
CA HIS A 106 -3.17 -20.84 -6.68
C HIS A 106 -2.13 -21.64 -7.48
N GLY A 107 -1.28 -22.43 -6.80
CA GLY A 107 -0.24 -23.26 -7.44
C GLY A 107 0.67 -22.42 -8.35
N ASP A 108 0.84 -22.86 -9.60
CA ASP A 108 1.67 -22.18 -10.63
C ASP A 108 0.85 -21.18 -11.48
N GLY A 109 -0.30 -20.73 -11.00
CA GLY A 109 -1.16 -19.78 -11.70
C GLY A 109 -0.55 -18.38 -11.77
N ALA A 110 -1.11 -17.53 -12.64
CA ALA A 110 -0.69 -16.14 -12.79
C ALA A 110 -0.78 -15.38 -11.45
N PHE A 111 0.17 -14.47 -11.23
CA PHE A 111 0.31 -13.72 -10.01
C PHE A 111 -0.06 -12.24 -10.19
N VAL A 112 0.66 -11.52 -11.08
CA VAL A 112 0.57 -10.05 -11.18
C VAL A 112 -0.79 -9.57 -11.69
N GLN A 113 -1.31 -10.17 -12.76
CA GLN A 113 -2.59 -9.70 -13.31
C GLN A 113 -3.78 -9.90 -12.37
N PRO A 114 -3.97 -11.07 -11.71
CA PRO A 114 -5.00 -11.24 -10.69
C PRO A 114 -4.84 -10.31 -9.48
N GLU A 115 -3.60 -10.01 -9.06
CA GLU A 115 -3.33 -9.02 -8.03
C GLU A 115 -3.85 -7.64 -8.41
N VAL A 116 -3.57 -7.19 -9.65
CA VAL A 116 -4.02 -5.88 -10.18
C VAL A 116 -5.56 -5.80 -10.20
N GLU A 117 -6.23 -6.87 -10.60
CA GLU A 117 -7.70 -6.97 -10.60
C GLU A 117 -8.27 -6.87 -9.17
N GLU A 118 -7.63 -7.54 -8.21
CA GLU A 118 -8.03 -7.51 -6.81
C GLU A 118 -7.75 -6.13 -6.16
N LEU A 119 -6.68 -5.46 -6.50
CA LEU A 119 -6.43 -4.08 -6.08
C LEU A 119 -7.52 -3.14 -6.61
N ALA A 120 -7.91 -3.28 -7.87
CA ALA A 120 -9.01 -2.52 -8.46
C ALA A 120 -10.35 -2.80 -7.75
N ARG A 121 -10.61 -4.07 -7.43
CA ARG A 121 -11.80 -4.49 -6.67
C ARG A 121 -11.79 -3.90 -5.27
N TYR A 122 -10.63 -3.95 -4.58
CA TYR A 122 -10.46 -3.35 -3.27
C TYR A 122 -10.80 -1.85 -3.26
N ILE A 123 -10.21 -1.08 -4.18
CA ILE A 123 -10.44 0.37 -4.28
C ILE A 123 -11.93 0.68 -4.42
N ARG A 124 -12.63 -0.05 -5.29
CA ARG A 124 -14.07 0.13 -5.51
C ARG A 124 -14.89 -0.27 -4.29
N GLN A 125 -14.62 -1.43 -3.70
CA GLN A 125 -15.38 -1.94 -2.56
C GLN A 125 -15.16 -1.10 -1.30
N ALA A 126 -13.95 -0.60 -1.06
CA ALA A 126 -13.62 0.28 0.05
C ALA A 126 -14.08 1.73 -0.19
N GLY A 127 -14.63 2.05 -1.36
CA GLY A 127 -15.13 3.37 -1.72
C GLY A 127 -14.02 4.43 -1.77
N LEU A 128 -12.80 4.05 -2.15
CA LEU A 128 -11.69 5.00 -2.22
C LEU A 128 -11.85 5.91 -3.43
N ASN A 129 -11.70 7.19 -3.21
CA ASN A 129 -11.83 8.19 -4.27
C ASN A 129 -10.45 8.59 -4.78
N ARG A 130 -10.02 7.98 -5.89
CA ARG A 130 -8.75 8.27 -6.56
C ARG A 130 -7.56 8.29 -5.60
N PRO A 131 -7.30 7.20 -4.86
CA PRO A 131 -6.19 7.14 -3.91
C PRO A 131 -4.85 7.38 -4.61
N ALA A 132 -3.87 7.89 -3.86
CA ALA A 132 -2.47 7.80 -4.27
C ALA A 132 -1.99 6.36 -4.10
N VAL A 133 -1.19 5.85 -5.05
CA VAL A 133 -0.62 4.50 -4.97
C VAL A 133 0.90 4.59 -5.02
N ILE A 134 1.55 3.99 -4.04
CA ILE A 134 3.02 3.88 -3.97
C ILE A 134 3.36 2.39 -4.02
N GLY A 135 4.07 1.96 -5.04
CA GLY A 135 4.45 0.56 -5.22
C GLY A 135 5.97 0.40 -5.33
N HIS A 136 6.52 -0.58 -4.61
CA HIS A 136 7.92 -0.95 -4.68
C HIS A 136 8.11 -2.13 -5.62
N SER A 137 9.09 -2.06 -6.52
CA SER A 137 9.47 -3.21 -7.37
C SER A 137 8.25 -3.75 -8.15
N MET A 138 7.92 -5.04 -8.01
CA MET A 138 6.70 -5.64 -8.57
C MET A 138 5.44 -4.85 -8.20
N GLY A 139 5.31 -4.36 -6.96
CA GLY A 139 4.17 -3.51 -6.58
C GLY A 139 4.11 -2.18 -7.34
N GLY A 140 5.25 -1.67 -7.82
CA GLY A 140 5.30 -0.51 -8.72
C GLY A 140 4.82 -0.85 -10.14
N LEU A 141 5.15 -2.03 -10.67
CA LEU A 141 4.60 -2.56 -11.91
C LEU A 141 3.08 -2.76 -11.78
N SER A 142 2.62 -3.35 -10.68
CA SER A 142 1.18 -3.52 -10.40
C SER A 142 0.45 -2.17 -10.36
N ALA A 143 1.06 -1.14 -9.76
CA ALA A 143 0.49 0.21 -9.74
C ALA A 143 0.39 0.86 -11.13
N LEU A 144 1.39 0.66 -12.00
CA LEU A 144 1.35 1.11 -13.40
C LEU A 144 0.24 0.40 -14.17
N LEU A 145 0.17 -0.93 -14.08
CA LEU A 145 -0.87 -1.74 -14.73
C LEU A 145 -2.27 -1.36 -14.24
N LEU A 146 -2.43 -1.15 -12.94
CA LEU A 146 -3.69 -0.67 -12.36
C LEU A 146 -4.11 0.67 -12.97
N ALA A 147 -3.20 1.63 -13.09
CA ALA A 147 -3.48 2.94 -13.67
C ALA A 147 -3.76 2.86 -15.18
N GLN A 148 -3.13 1.94 -15.91
CA GLN A 148 -3.37 1.71 -17.34
C GLN A 148 -4.72 1.04 -17.60
N GLN A 149 -5.02 -0.03 -16.84
CA GLN A 149 -6.21 -0.85 -17.07
C GLN A 149 -7.47 -0.22 -16.49
N GLN A 150 -7.33 0.69 -15.52
CA GLN A 150 -8.44 1.34 -14.81
C GLN A 150 -8.27 2.87 -14.82
N PRO A 151 -8.37 3.52 -16.00
CA PRO A 151 -8.22 4.97 -16.10
C PRO A 151 -9.14 5.72 -15.14
N GLY A 152 -8.58 6.65 -14.37
CA GLY A 152 -9.32 7.45 -13.40
C GLY A 152 -9.60 6.78 -12.05
N LEU A 153 -9.30 5.48 -11.86
CA LEU A 153 -9.50 4.80 -10.59
C LEU A 153 -8.48 5.25 -9.52
N VAL A 154 -7.24 5.53 -9.92
CA VAL A 154 -6.17 6.05 -9.06
C VAL A 154 -5.86 7.51 -9.39
N GLY A 155 -5.51 8.29 -8.38
CA GLY A 155 -5.22 9.71 -8.52
C GLY A 155 -3.83 10.00 -9.05
N ARG A 156 -2.84 9.25 -8.57
CA ARG A 156 -1.43 9.34 -8.93
C ARG A 156 -0.69 8.08 -8.53
N VAL A 157 0.42 7.81 -9.17
CA VAL A 157 1.29 6.65 -8.91
C VAL A 157 2.70 7.11 -8.58
N MET A 158 3.30 6.52 -7.54
CA MET A 158 4.75 6.54 -7.32
C MET A 158 5.27 5.12 -7.47
N THR A 159 6.18 4.90 -8.41
CA THR A 159 6.95 3.66 -8.48
C THR A 159 8.28 3.85 -7.74
N VAL A 160 8.65 2.85 -6.95
CA VAL A 160 9.89 2.87 -6.17
C VAL A 160 10.76 1.73 -6.67
N ASP A 161 11.81 2.10 -7.39
CA ASP A 161 12.76 1.22 -8.07
C ASP A 161 12.07 0.12 -8.89
N SER A 162 11.16 0.55 -9.76
CA SER A 162 10.36 -0.32 -10.61
C SER A 162 10.40 0.14 -12.06
N LEU A 163 10.53 -0.80 -12.97
CA LEU A 163 10.50 -0.58 -14.40
C LEU A 163 9.13 -1.02 -14.96
N PRO A 164 8.65 -0.38 -16.03
CA PRO A 164 7.45 -0.83 -16.74
C PRO A 164 7.67 -2.17 -17.47
N PHE A 165 8.93 -2.54 -17.69
CA PHE A 165 9.33 -3.86 -18.17
C PHE A 165 10.64 -4.27 -17.50
N TYR A 166 10.55 -5.24 -16.60
CA TYR A 166 11.69 -5.63 -15.79
C TYR A 166 12.84 -6.24 -16.60
N SER A 167 12.52 -7.06 -17.62
CA SER A 167 13.52 -7.72 -18.44
C SER A 167 14.32 -6.78 -19.35
N ALA A 168 13.98 -5.48 -19.40
CA ALA A 168 14.85 -4.46 -19.99
C ALA A 168 16.22 -4.36 -19.33
N LEU A 169 16.39 -4.86 -18.10
CA LEU A 169 17.68 -5.03 -17.41
C LEU A 169 18.64 -5.95 -18.18
N PHE A 170 18.14 -6.87 -18.99
CA PHE A 170 18.97 -7.77 -19.81
C PHE A 170 19.39 -7.15 -21.14
N GLY A 171 18.94 -5.94 -21.44
CA GLY A 171 19.34 -5.17 -22.61
C GLY A 171 18.16 -4.52 -23.35
N PRO A 172 18.44 -3.55 -24.23
CA PRO A 172 17.41 -2.75 -24.88
C PRO A 172 16.56 -3.54 -25.91
N THR A 173 17.02 -4.72 -26.32
CA THR A 173 16.31 -5.59 -27.28
C THR A 173 15.45 -6.64 -26.58
N ALA A 174 15.42 -6.67 -25.26
CA ALA A 174 14.59 -7.61 -24.51
C ALA A 174 13.09 -7.37 -24.80
N THR A 175 12.36 -8.47 -25.02
CA THR A 175 10.91 -8.50 -25.17
C THR A 175 10.33 -9.53 -24.22
N ALA A 176 9.02 -9.49 -23.98
CA ALA A 176 8.35 -10.50 -23.18
C ALA A 176 8.57 -11.92 -23.72
N GLU A 177 8.58 -12.08 -25.07
CA GLU A 177 8.83 -13.35 -25.73
C GLU A 177 10.26 -13.86 -25.47
N THR A 178 11.28 -13.00 -25.65
CA THR A 178 12.68 -13.39 -25.42
C THR A 178 13.00 -13.61 -23.94
N ALA A 179 12.26 -12.98 -23.03
CA ALA A 179 12.40 -13.17 -21.59
C ALA A 179 11.78 -14.49 -21.09
N GLY A 180 10.76 -15.03 -21.78
CA GLY A 180 10.02 -16.22 -21.36
C GLY A 180 10.90 -17.41 -20.97
N PRO A 181 11.81 -17.91 -21.82
CA PRO A 181 12.69 -19.03 -21.46
C PRO A 181 13.57 -18.78 -20.24
N PHE A 182 14.05 -17.57 -20.04
CA PHE A 182 14.83 -17.19 -18.86
C PHE A 182 13.95 -17.13 -17.60
N ALA A 183 12.73 -16.64 -17.72
CA ALA A 183 11.75 -16.61 -16.65
C ALA A 183 11.37 -18.04 -16.22
N ASP A 184 11.13 -18.94 -17.17
CA ASP A 184 10.87 -20.37 -16.90
C ASP A 184 12.06 -21.04 -16.21
N GLN A 185 13.28 -20.77 -16.65
CA GLN A 185 14.49 -21.30 -16.01
C GLN A 185 14.65 -20.78 -14.57
N ALA A 186 14.45 -19.47 -14.34
CA ALA A 186 14.53 -18.87 -13.02
C ALA A 186 13.47 -19.45 -12.07
N ALA A 187 12.23 -19.63 -12.54
CA ALA A 187 11.17 -20.28 -11.79
C ALA A 187 11.53 -21.73 -11.42
N ALA A 188 12.05 -22.51 -12.38
CA ALA A 188 12.49 -23.87 -12.13
C ALA A 188 13.63 -23.96 -11.10
N MET A 189 14.56 -23.00 -11.11
CA MET A 189 15.62 -22.91 -10.09
C MET A 189 15.07 -22.64 -8.69
N ILE A 190 14.06 -21.77 -8.56
CA ILE A 190 13.39 -21.50 -7.28
C ILE A 190 12.73 -22.77 -6.75
N LEU A 191 11.98 -23.47 -7.59
CA LEU A 191 11.22 -24.66 -7.21
C LEU A 191 12.11 -25.86 -6.93
N GLY A 192 13.21 -26.02 -7.68
CA GLY A 192 14.14 -27.14 -7.55
C GLY A 192 15.21 -27.01 -6.47
N ALA A 193 15.43 -25.81 -5.92
CA ALA A 193 16.43 -25.61 -4.89
C ALA A 193 16.03 -26.27 -3.56
N ASP A 194 16.96 -26.95 -2.92
CA ASP A 194 16.77 -27.33 -1.51
C ASP A 194 16.77 -26.09 -0.59
N GLU A 195 16.39 -26.28 0.66
CA GLU A 195 16.24 -25.15 1.58
C GLU A 195 17.57 -24.42 1.85
N ALA A 196 18.68 -25.14 1.95
CA ALA A 196 19.99 -24.55 2.22
C ALA A 196 20.51 -23.75 1.02
N ALA A 197 20.36 -24.30 -0.19
CA ALA A 197 20.71 -23.63 -1.43
C ALA A 197 19.85 -22.37 -1.64
N PHE A 198 18.55 -22.46 -1.42
CA PHE A 198 17.65 -21.32 -1.53
C PHE A 198 18.00 -20.23 -0.52
N ARG A 199 18.22 -20.58 0.74
CA ARG A 199 18.64 -19.62 1.78
C ARG A 199 19.93 -18.91 1.39
N THR A 200 20.93 -19.65 0.90
CA THR A 200 22.20 -19.07 0.44
C THR A 200 21.99 -18.09 -0.71
N GLN A 201 21.15 -18.47 -1.66
CA GLN A 201 20.79 -17.58 -2.79
C GLN A 201 20.06 -16.33 -2.30
N GLN A 202 19.06 -16.46 -1.41
CA GLN A 202 18.34 -15.31 -0.87
C GLN A 202 19.26 -14.38 -0.08
N ALA A 203 20.21 -14.90 0.66
CA ALA A 203 21.21 -14.08 1.38
C ALA A 203 22.11 -13.30 0.40
N ALA A 204 22.56 -13.93 -0.68
CA ALA A 204 23.33 -13.25 -1.72
C ALA A 204 22.48 -12.17 -2.44
N THR A 205 21.24 -12.50 -2.79
CA THR A 205 20.30 -11.57 -3.41
C THR A 205 20.02 -10.38 -2.51
N ALA A 206 19.77 -10.57 -1.22
CA ALA A 206 19.49 -9.50 -0.26
C ALA A 206 20.65 -8.48 -0.19
N GLN A 207 21.89 -8.93 -0.32
CA GLN A 207 23.07 -8.05 -0.37
C GLN A 207 23.07 -7.16 -1.64
N THR A 208 22.57 -7.65 -2.75
CA THR A 208 22.45 -6.82 -3.97
C THR A 208 21.28 -5.85 -3.91
N LEU A 209 20.22 -6.18 -3.16
CA LEU A 209 18.99 -5.41 -3.09
C LEU A 209 19.03 -4.25 -2.08
N SER A 210 19.85 -4.32 -1.03
CA SER A 210 19.95 -3.25 -0.03
C SER A 210 21.37 -3.12 0.51
N LYS A 211 21.77 -1.90 0.88
CA LYS A 211 23.01 -1.60 1.60
C LYS A 211 22.84 -1.77 3.11
N THR A 212 21.61 -1.75 3.59
CA THR A 212 21.25 -1.76 5.01
C THR A 212 21.22 -3.18 5.57
N PRO A 213 22.14 -3.60 6.48
CA PRO A 213 22.23 -4.98 6.95
C PRO A 213 20.95 -5.51 7.62
N SER A 214 20.24 -4.65 8.36
CA SER A 214 18.96 -5.04 8.98
C SER A 214 17.89 -5.32 7.93
N GLU A 215 17.86 -4.57 6.81
CA GLU A 215 16.92 -4.82 5.73
C GLU A 215 17.30 -6.08 4.94
N GLN A 216 18.59 -6.32 4.71
CA GLN A 216 19.06 -7.59 4.12
C GLN A 216 18.57 -8.80 4.93
N ALA A 217 18.66 -8.73 6.26
CA ALA A 217 18.16 -9.80 7.13
C ALA A 217 16.63 -9.98 7.01
N ARG A 218 15.86 -8.88 6.92
CA ARG A 218 14.39 -8.92 6.73
C ARG A 218 14.01 -9.52 5.38
N ILE A 219 14.68 -9.13 4.29
CA ILE A 219 14.49 -9.69 2.95
C ILE A 219 14.64 -11.21 2.97
N VAL A 220 15.70 -11.72 3.62
CA VAL A 220 15.91 -13.17 3.75
C VAL A 220 14.77 -13.83 4.53
N VAL A 221 14.36 -13.26 5.67
CA VAL A 221 13.26 -13.80 6.48
C VAL A 221 11.97 -13.87 5.66
N TRP A 222 11.59 -12.80 4.97
CA TRP A 222 10.38 -12.76 4.15
C TRP A 222 10.44 -13.75 2.99
N SER A 223 11.57 -13.80 2.27
CA SER A 223 11.75 -14.73 1.15
C SER A 223 11.68 -16.19 1.60
N MET A 224 12.29 -16.52 2.73
CA MET A 224 12.26 -17.89 3.29
C MET A 224 10.87 -18.30 3.80
N ALA A 225 10.06 -17.34 4.25
CA ALA A 225 8.68 -17.55 4.67
C ALA A 225 7.68 -17.57 3.51
N SER A 226 8.10 -17.15 2.31
CA SER A 226 7.23 -17.11 1.13
C SER A 226 7.06 -18.49 0.50
N ASP A 227 5.85 -18.72 -0.06
CA ASP A 227 5.57 -19.93 -0.85
C ASP A 227 6.39 -19.92 -2.15
N ARG A 228 7.08 -21.03 -2.46
CA ARG A 228 7.97 -21.15 -3.61
C ARG A 228 7.22 -21.05 -4.95
N HIS A 229 6.01 -21.59 -5.03
CA HIS A 229 5.18 -21.49 -6.23
C HIS A 229 4.70 -20.06 -6.45
N ALA A 230 4.30 -19.36 -5.40
CA ALA A 230 3.96 -17.94 -5.47
C ALA A 230 5.15 -17.10 -5.95
N VAL A 231 6.35 -17.32 -5.39
CA VAL A 231 7.57 -16.58 -5.78
C VAL A 231 7.96 -16.88 -7.22
N ALA A 232 7.91 -18.15 -7.64
CA ALA A 232 8.23 -18.55 -9.00
C ALA A 232 7.25 -17.96 -10.04
N SER A 233 5.95 -18.02 -9.76
CA SER A 233 4.90 -17.45 -10.61
C SER A 233 5.03 -15.92 -10.70
N ALA A 234 5.24 -15.25 -9.57
CA ALA A 234 5.40 -13.80 -9.54
C ALA A 234 6.67 -13.35 -10.28
N LEU A 235 7.80 -14.05 -10.11
CA LEU A 235 9.04 -13.74 -10.84
C LEU A 235 8.84 -13.91 -12.33
N LYS A 236 8.20 -14.99 -12.76
CA LYS A 236 7.90 -15.22 -14.18
C LYS A 236 7.05 -14.09 -14.75
N ASP A 237 5.97 -13.71 -14.06
CA ASP A 237 5.10 -12.63 -14.49
C ASP A 237 5.86 -11.28 -14.54
N VAL A 238 6.67 -10.95 -13.55
CA VAL A 238 7.50 -9.72 -13.53
C VAL A 238 8.45 -9.67 -14.71
N MET A 239 9.07 -10.80 -15.05
CA MET A 239 10.02 -10.87 -16.18
C MET A 239 9.33 -10.78 -17.55
N THR A 240 8.07 -11.21 -17.66
CA THR A 240 7.36 -11.31 -18.95
C THR A 240 6.27 -10.25 -19.16
N THR A 241 5.90 -9.51 -18.10
CA THR A 241 4.90 -8.43 -18.19
C THR A 241 5.55 -7.15 -18.70
N ASP A 242 5.13 -6.69 -19.89
CA ASP A 242 5.59 -5.46 -20.53
C ASP A 242 4.47 -4.40 -20.50
N ALA A 243 4.58 -3.44 -19.61
CA ALA A 243 3.63 -2.33 -19.48
C ALA A 243 3.97 -1.14 -20.43
N ARG A 244 5.12 -1.16 -21.13
CA ARG A 244 5.55 -0.05 -22.00
C ARG A 244 4.55 0.30 -23.11
N PRO A 245 3.89 -0.65 -23.78
CA PRO A 245 2.93 -0.33 -24.85
C PRO A 245 1.75 0.53 -24.38
N GLY A 246 1.37 0.45 -23.10
CA GLY A 246 0.26 1.21 -22.52
C GLY A 246 0.66 2.60 -21.99
N LEU A 247 1.95 2.93 -21.87
CA LEU A 247 2.41 4.15 -21.23
C LEU A 247 1.94 5.42 -21.94
N ALA A 248 1.95 5.44 -23.27
CA ALA A 248 1.59 6.62 -24.06
C ALA A 248 0.11 7.06 -23.87
N ALA A 249 -0.76 6.15 -23.48
CA ALA A 249 -2.18 6.40 -23.26
C ALA A 249 -2.50 6.78 -21.80
N MET A 250 -1.53 6.68 -20.89
CA MET A 250 -1.75 6.97 -19.48
C MET A 250 -1.96 8.47 -19.23
N THR A 251 -3.00 8.78 -18.48
CA THR A 251 -3.29 10.15 -18.01
C THR A 251 -3.04 10.33 -16.51
N THR A 252 -2.85 9.24 -15.79
CA THR A 252 -2.53 9.27 -14.36
C THR A 252 -1.11 9.79 -14.16
N PRO A 253 -0.90 10.85 -13.34
CA PRO A 253 0.44 11.35 -13.06
C PRO A 253 1.32 10.28 -12.39
N VAL A 254 2.54 10.10 -12.89
CA VAL A 254 3.51 9.13 -12.36
C VAL A 254 4.80 9.82 -11.93
N THR A 255 5.27 9.46 -10.74
CA THR A 255 6.60 9.77 -10.24
C THR A 255 7.37 8.45 -10.08
N ALA A 256 8.46 8.28 -10.81
CA ALA A 256 9.30 7.09 -10.70
C ALA A 256 10.59 7.43 -9.93
N LEU A 257 10.72 6.86 -8.73
CA LEU A 257 11.97 6.89 -7.98
C LEU A 257 12.83 5.71 -8.42
N TYR A 258 14.12 5.94 -8.60
CA TYR A 258 15.05 4.88 -8.94
C TYR A 258 16.40 5.05 -8.24
N ALA A 259 17.01 3.92 -7.94
CA ALA A 259 18.26 3.86 -7.22
C ALA A 259 19.47 4.03 -8.15
N ALA A 260 20.56 4.59 -7.61
CA ALA A 260 21.87 4.53 -8.21
C ALA A 260 22.93 4.25 -7.15
N ASP A 261 23.74 3.20 -7.37
CA ASP A 261 24.87 2.82 -6.52
C ASP A 261 25.97 2.23 -7.39
N ALA A 262 27.04 2.98 -7.59
CA ALA A 262 28.16 2.53 -8.41
C ALA A 262 28.83 1.27 -7.85
N ASP A 263 28.91 1.15 -6.52
CA ASP A 263 29.46 -0.02 -5.84
C ASP A 263 28.55 -1.26 -6.01
N GLY A 264 27.27 -1.05 -6.25
CA GLY A 264 26.28 -2.09 -6.55
C GLY A 264 26.14 -2.42 -8.04
N GLY A 265 26.98 -1.82 -8.91
CA GLY A 265 26.92 -2.05 -10.35
C GLY A 265 25.91 -1.19 -11.11
N ALA A 266 25.27 -0.21 -10.45
CA ALA A 266 24.33 0.72 -11.04
C ALA A 266 24.81 2.18 -10.93
N PRO A 267 25.86 2.59 -11.67
CA PRO A 267 26.31 3.97 -11.66
C PRO A 267 25.23 4.92 -12.20
N ALA A 268 25.21 6.15 -11.70
CA ALA A 268 24.19 7.16 -11.96
C ALA A 268 23.84 7.30 -13.46
N ALA A 269 24.84 7.43 -14.33
CA ALA A 269 24.61 7.59 -15.77
C ALA A 269 23.88 6.38 -16.40
N MET A 270 24.16 5.16 -15.91
CA MET A 270 23.52 3.93 -16.39
C MET A 270 22.07 3.86 -15.91
N ALA A 271 21.83 4.19 -14.63
CA ALA A 271 20.48 4.25 -14.08
C ALA A 271 19.65 5.32 -14.81
N ASP A 272 20.17 6.54 -15.01
CA ASP A 272 19.48 7.61 -15.74
C ASP A 272 19.12 7.20 -17.17
N ALA A 273 20.06 6.59 -17.91
CA ALA A 273 19.81 6.13 -19.26
C ALA A 273 18.74 5.02 -19.32
N MET A 274 18.74 4.11 -18.36
CA MET A 274 17.75 3.02 -18.29
C MET A 274 16.35 3.56 -17.98
N TRP A 275 16.16 4.29 -16.89
CA TRP A 275 14.86 4.82 -16.53
C TRP A 275 14.34 5.81 -17.57
N GLY A 276 15.21 6.66 -18.11
CA GLY A 276 14.87 7.57 -19.21
C GLY A 276 14.30 6.85 -20.42
N ARG A 277 14.92 5.76 -20.84
CA ARG A 277 14.46 4.94 -21.98
C ARG A 277 13.15 4.21 -21.67
N GLU A 278 13.09 3.53 -20.53
CA GLU A 278 11.94 2.67 -20.23
C GLU A 278 10.65 3.46 -19.95
N TYR A 279 10.77 4.70 -19.48
CA TYR A 279 9.63 5.58 -19.23
C TYR A 279 9.41 6.64 -20.34
N GLU A 280 10.19 6.61 -21.45
CA GLU A 280 10.17 7.63 -22.51
C GLU A 280 8.76 7.88 -23.07
N ALA A 281 7.97 6.81 -23.25
CA ALA A 281 6.63 6.90 -23.79
C ALA A 281 5.58 7.46 -22.83
N LEU A 282 5.89 7.63 -21.53
CA LEU A 282 4.93 8.07 -20.52
C LEU A 282 4.85 9.60 -20.44
N PRO A 283 3.72 10.22 -20.86
CA PRO A 283 3.61 11.68 -20.84
C PRO A 283 3.73 12.26 -19.41
N GLY A 284 4.60 13.26 -19.25
CA GLY A 284 4.70 14.01 -18.00
C GLY A 284 5.24 13.22 -16.80
N VAL A 285 5.89 12.08 -17.02
CA VAL A 285 6.54 11.34 -15.95
C VAL A 285 7.60 12.19 -15.24
N THR A 286 7.64 12.10 -13.92
CA THR A 286 8.70 12.70 -13.10
C THR A 286 9.68 11.60 -12.70
N LEU A 287 10.90 11.61 -13.26
CA LEU A 287 11.97 10.67 -12.91
C LEU A 287 12.85 11.29 -11.82
N ILE A 288 13.07 10.60 -10.73
CA ILE A 288 13.89 11.06 -9.60
C ILE A 288 14.86 9.97 -9.19
N ARG A 289 16.16 10.25 -9.40
CA ARG A 289 17.25 9.38 -8.95
C ARG A 289 17.50 9.57 -7.46
N VAL A 290 17.76 8.46 -6.77
CA VAL A 290 18.19 8.43 -5.39
C VAL A 290 19.58 7.78 -5.32
N ASP A 291 20.60 8.62 -5.18
CA ASP A 291 21.99 8.18 -5.13
C ASP A 291 22.33 7.48 -3.81
N GLY A 292 23.27 6.54 -3.85
CA GLY A 292 23.75 5.81 -2.67
C GLY A 292 22.74 4.81 -2.11
N SER A 293 21.74 4.44 -2.91
CA SER A 293 20.73 3.44 -2.60
C SER A 293 20.79 2.30 -3.59
N ARG A 294 20.40 1.12 -3.14
CA ARG A 294 20.02 -0.02 -3.97
C ARG A 294 18.50 -0.13 -4.06
N HIS A 295 18.02 -1.28 -4.44
CA HIS A 295 16.60 -1.55 -4.72
C HIS A 295 15.64 -1.13 -3.60
N PHE A 296 16.02 -1.29 -2.33
CA PHE A 296 15.20 -0.89 -1.17
C PHE A 296 15.48 0.55 -0.75
N ILE A 297 15.11 1.51 -1.60
CA ILE A 297 15.33 2.96 -1.39
C ILE A 297 14.83 3.43 -0.02
N MET A 298 13.67 2.92 0.42
CA MET A 298 13.06 3.28 1.69
C MET A 298 13.89 2.86 2.91
N ALA A 299 14.74 1.85 2.76
CA ALA A 299 15.64 1.36 3.81
C ALA A 299 17.03 2.00 3.71
N ASP A 300 17.55 2.19 2.50
CA ASP A 300 18.90 2.69 2.28
C ASP A 300 18.99 4.22 2.42
N GLN A 301 17.92 4.95 2.04
CA GLN A 301 17.85 6.41 2.09
C GLN A 301 16.55 6.89 2.75
N PRO A 302 16.27 6.52 4.02
CA PRO A 302 14.96 6.69 4.64
C PRO A 302 14.51 8.16 4.75
N GLN A 303 15.43 9.10 5.03
CA GLN A 303 15.09 10.52 5.12
C GLN A 303 14.75 11.08 3.74
N ARG A 304 15.59 10.77 2.73
CA ARG A 304 15.35 11.21 1.36
C ARG A 304 14.07 10.62 0.80
N PHE A 305 13.80 9.36 1.06
CA PHE A 305 12.56 8.72 0.67
C PHE A 305 11.34 9.40 1.30
N ALA A 306 11.40 9.71 2.60
CA ALA A 306 10.32 10.42 3.29
C ALA A 306 10.02 11.78 2.66
N GLU A 307 11.05 12.61 2.35
CA GLU A 307 10.88 13.89 1.68
C GLU A 307 10.22 13.74 0.30
N LEU A 308 10.61 12.72 -0.46
CA LEU A 308 10.07 12.46 -1.80
C LEU A 308 8.61 12.01 -1.75
N VAL A 309 8.24 11.19 -0.77
CA VAL A 309 6.85 10.79 -0.53
C VAL A 309 6.01 12.01 -0.13
N ASP A 310 6.51 12.89 0.74
CA ASP A 310 5.80 14.12 1.11
C ASP A 310 5.58 15.04 -0.10
N ALA A 311 6.62 15.25 -0.89
CA ALA A 311 6.52 16.06 -2.10
C ALA A 311 5.56 15.47 -3.14
N PHE A 312 5.50 14.12 -3.25
CA PHE A 312 4.56 13.42 -4.10
C PHE A 312 3.11 13.58 -3.63
N LEU A 313 2.85 13.47 -2.33
CA LEU A 313 1.50 13.56 -1.77
C LEU A 313 0.99 15.00 -1.70
N ALA A 314 1.88 16.00 -1.61
CA ALA A 314 1.51 17.41 -1.57
C ALA A 314 1.08 17.98 -2.94
N ARG A 315 1.36 17.29 -4.06
CA ARG A 315 0.91 17.73 -5.40
C ARG A 315 -0.61 17.70 -5.48
N PRO A 316 -1.26 18.67 -6.15
CA PRO A 316 -2.72 18.72 -6.29
C PRO A 316 -3.28 17.58 -7.16
#